data_6553b96cbe7196be0b99376450f8377c
#
_entry.id   6553b96cbe7196be0b99376450f8377c
#
_cell.length_a   1.000
_cell.length_b   1.000
_cell.length_c   1.000
_cell.angle_alpha   90.00
_cell.angle_beta   90.00
_cell.angle_gamma   90.00
#
_symmetry.space_group_name_H-M   'P 1'
#
loop_
_entity.id
_entity.type
_entity.pdbx_description
1 polymer ?
#
loop_
_entity_poly.entity_id
_entity_poly.type
_entity_poly.pdbx_seq_one_letter_code
_entity_poly.pdbx_strand_id
1 'polypeptide(L)'
;MGNIKKNGNIREASCDEELRAMRDCLFIIGGKWKLLILRYLANRQHLELNYTKILQDIGGISPKVLIKELKDLEQNQLICRKQNNDKVPKVFYSLSGYGKTVIPLTEAIVQWGLDHRSKITE
;
A
#
# COMPACT_ATOMS: atom_id res chain seq x y z
N MET A 1 -13.49 17.56 -7.68
CA MET A 1 -13.06 16.75 -8.83
C MET A 1 -11.54 16.58 -8.81
N GLY A 2 -11.04 15.44 -9.31
CA GLY A 2 -9.62 15.21 -9.41
C GLY A 2 -8.97 16.03 -10.52
N ASN A 3 -7.67 16.23 -10.41
CA ASN A 3 -6.90 17.00 -11.38
C ASN A 3 -5.89 16.11 -12.11
N ILE A 4 -5.80 16.30 -13.42
CA ILE A 4 -4.80 15.63 -14.25
C ILE A 4 -3.65 16.60 -14.47
N LYS A 5 -2.43 16.12 -14.15
CA LYS A 5 -1.18 16.87 -14.35
C LYS A 5 -0.42 16.25 -15.51
N LYS A 6 -0.22 17.01 -16.55
CA LYS A 6 0.52 16.54 -17.73
C LYS A 6 1.29 17.70 -18.36
N ASN A 7 2.59 17.49 -18.58
CA ASN A 7 3.48 18.46 -19.22
C ASN A 7 3.42 19.86 -18.57
N GLY A 8 3.36 19.90 -17.23
CA GLY A 8 3.28 21.14 -16.48
C GLY A 8 1.89 21.78 -16.45
N ASN A 9 0.92 21.22 -17.17
CA ASN A 9 -0.45 21.70 -17.18
C ASN A 9 -1.31 20.93 -16.20
N ILE A 10 -2.26 21.62 -15.57
CA ILE A 10 -3.22 21.02 -14.64
C ILE A 10 -4.60 21.27 -15.21
N ARG A 11 -5.41 20.24 -15.36
CA ARG A 11 -6.82 20.36 -15.71
C ARG A 11 -7.68 19.47 -14.83
N GLU A 12 -8.92 19.83 -14.67
CA GLU A 12 -9.89 19.04 -13.95
C GLU A 12 -10.24 17.77 -14.75
N ALA A 13 -10.32 16.64 -14.07
CA ALA A 13 -10.71 15.38 -14.69
C ALA A 13 -12.24 15.36 -14.90
N SER A 14 -12.66 14.71 -16.00
CA SER A 14 -14.09 14.41 -16.20
C SER A 14 -14.53 13.28 -15.28
N CYS A 15 -15.83 13.08 -15.13
CA CYS A 15 -16.38 11.96 -14.36
C CYS A 15 -15.89 10.61 -14.89
N ASP A 16 -15.87 10.44 -16.20
CA ASP A 16 -15.40 9.17 -16.81
C ASP A 16 -13.91 8.94 -16.52
N GLU A 17 -13.11 9.99 -16.57
CA GLU A 17 -11.68 9.89 -16.23
C GLU A 17 -11.48 9.54 -14.76
N GLU A 18 -12.29 10.09 -13.88
CA GLU A 18 -12.22 9.77 -12.45
C GLU A 18 -12.56 8.31 -12.19
N LEU A 19 -13.63 7.80 -12.79
CA LEU A 19 -14.02 6.39 -12.62
C LEU A 19 -12.97 5.44 -13.16
N ARG A 20 -12.36 5.79 -14.30
CA ARG A 20 -11.28 4.99 -14.86
C ARG A 20 -10.07 4.96 -13.94
N ALA A 21 -9.68 6.12 -13.41
CA ALA A 21 -8.56 6.21 -12.48
C ALA A 21 -8.83 5.42 -11.20
N MET A 22 -10.07 5.46 -10.68
CA MET A 22 -10.44 4.68 -9.50
C MET A 22 -10.39 3.17 -9.79
N ARG A 23 -10.85 2.73 -10.97
CA ARG A 23 -10.75 1.32 -11.36
C ARG A 23 -9.30 0.86 -11.42
N ASP A 24 -8.41 1.69 -11.98
CA ASP A 24 -6.98 1.39 -12.04
C ASP A 24 -6.41 1.24 -10.63
N CYS A 25 -6.75 2.17 -9.74
CA CYS A 25 -6.32 2.14 -8.34
C CYS A 25 -6.78 0.85 -7.66
N LEU A 26 -8.06 0.51 -7.77
CA LEU A 26 -8.61 -0.69 -7.14
C LEU A 26 -8.02 -1.97 -7.74
N PHE A 27 -7.66 -1.97 -9.01
CA PHE A 27 -6.99 -3.09 -9.63
C PHE A 27 -5.59 -3.32 -9.05
N ILE A 28 -4.86 -2.24 -8.80
CA ILE A 28 -3.47 -2.31 -8.32
C ILE A 28 -3.40 -2.57 -6.82
N ILE A 29 -4.22 -1.90 -6.01
CA ILE A 29 -4.12 -1.94 -4.55
C ILE A 29 -5.41 -2.36 -3.85
N GLY A 30 -6.41 -2.81 -4.60
CA GLY A 30 -7.67 -3.28 -4.03
C GLY A 30 -7.52 -4.65 -3.37
N GLY A 31 -8.64 -5.15 -2.88
CA GLY A 31 -8.69 -6.41 -2.13
C GLY A 31 -8.47 -6.16 -0.65
N LYS A 32 -8.38 -7.25 0.10
CA LYS A 32 -8.34 -7.19 1.57
C LYS A 32 -6.98 -6.78 2.12
N TRP A 33 -5.88 -7.16 1.48
CA TRP A 33 -4.58 -7.17 2.13
C TRP A 33 -3.60 -6.08 1.69
N LYS A 34 -3.63 -5.65 0.42
CA LYS A 34 -2.61 -4.76 -0.13
C LYS A 34 -2.53 -3.41 0.62
N LEU A 35 -3.66 -2.77 0.85
CA LEU A 35 -3.69 -1.50 1.58
C LEU A 35 -3.26 -1.68 3.05
N LEU A 36 -3.61 -2.80 3.68
CA LEU A 36 -3.14 -3.11 5.03
C LEU A 36 -1.62 -3.24 5.07
N ILE A 37 -1.04 -3.95 4.12
CA ILE A 37 0.42 -4.11 4.01
C ILE A 37 1.08 -2.75 3.80
N LEU A 38 0.57 -1.95 2.88
CA LEU A 38 1.13 -0.63 2.59
C LEU A 38 1.07 0.28 3.81
N ARG A 39 -0.05 0.28 4.55
CA ARG A 39 -0.17 1.08 5.78
C ARG A 39 0.79 0.58 6.86
N TYR A 40 0.90 -0.72 7.01
CA TYR A 40 1.85 -1.33 7.94
C TYR A 40 3.29 -0.86 7.65
N LEU A 41 3.71 -0.93 6.39
CA LEU A 41 5.04 -0.49 5.98
C LEU A 41 5.21 1.02 6.14
N ALA A 42 4.17 1.81 5.85
CA ALA A 42 4.21 3.26 6.00
C ALA A 42 4.49 3.69 7.44
N ASN A 43 3.93 2.99 8.41
CA ASN A 43 4.14 3.29 9.83
C ASN A 43 5.51 2.83 10.36
N ARG A 44 6.25 2.06 9.57
CA ARG A 44 7.50 1.42 10.00
C ARG A 44 8.65 1.67 9.01
N GLN A 45 8.68 2.84 8.39
CA GLN A 45 9.65 3.15 7.32
C GLN A 45 11.11 3.08 7.78
N HIS A 46 11.37 3.27 9.06
CA HIS A 46 12.71 3.25 9.64
C HIS A 46 13.14 1.87 10.14
N LEU A 47 12.30 0.85 9.97
CA LEU A 47 12.56 -0.51 10.45
C LEU A 47 12.88 -1.44 9.28
N GLU A 48 13.70 -2.44 9.56
CA GLU A 48 13.93 -3.55 8.64
C GLU A 48 12.87 -4.62 8.92
N LEU A 49 12.00 -4.85 7.95
CA LEU A 49 10.84 -5.72 8.10
C LEU A 49 11.00 -6.94 7.21
N ASN A 50 11.23 -8.10 7.84
CA ASN A 50 11.28 -9.35 7.11
C ASN A 50 9.89 -9.96 6.98
N TYR A 51 9.80 -11.01 6.16
CA TYR A 51 8.54 -11.71 5.89
C TYR A 51 7.87 -12.19 7.18
N THR A 52 8.62 -12.83 8.07
CA THR A 52 8.08 -13.38 9.32
C THR A 52 7.46 -12.29 10.19
N LYS A 53 8.14 -11.15 10.31
CA LYS A 53 7.66 -10.02 11.10
C LYS A 53 6.36 -9.46 10.53
N ILE A 54 6.30 -9.30 9.21
CA ILE A 54 5.10 -8.81 8.54
C ILE A 54 3.93 -9.78 8.76
N LEU A 55 4.19 -11.08 8.61
CA LEU A 55 3.18 -12.12 8.78
C LEU A 55 2.59 -12.08 10.19
N GLN A 56 3.45 -11.96 11.21
CA GLN A 56 3.04 -11.92 12.61
C GLN A 56 2.24 -10.66 12.94
N ASP A 57 2.74 -9.50 12.49
CA ASP A 57 2.18 -8.21 12.90
C ASP A 57 0.84 -7.92 12.23
N ILE A 58 0.68 -8.28 10.95
CA ILE A 58 -0.59 -8.08 10.27
C ILE A 58 -1.65 -9.01 10.84
N GLY A 59 -1.30 -10.28 11.05
CA GLY A 59 -2.20 -11.28 11.62
C GLY A 59 -3.34 -11.68 10.69
N GLY A 60 -3.75 -12.93 10.77
CA GLY A 60 -4.89 -13.42 10.01
C GLY A 60 -4.66 -13.67 8.53
N ILE A 61 -3.49 -13.33 8.01
CA ILE A 61 -3.12 -13.59 6.62
C ILE A 61 -2.35 -14.91 6.54
N SER A 62 -2.66 -15.73 5.54
CA SER A 62 -1.90 -16.97 5.34
C SER A 62 -0.54 -16.68 4.73
N PRO A 63 0.46 -17.55 4.97
CA PRO A 63 1.77 -17.41 4.34
C PRO A 63 1.71 -17.33 2.82
N LYS A 64 0.88 -18.15 2.20
CA LYS A 64 0.73 -18.20 0.74
C LYS A 64 0.16 -16.87 0.20
N VAL A 65 -0.84 -16.33 0.87
CA VAL A 65 -1.46 -15.07 0.47
C VAL A 65 -0.49 -13.91 0.65
N LEU A 66 0.24 -13.87 1.77
CA LEU A 66 1.22 -12.79 1.99
C LEU A 66 2.30 -12.78 0.90
N ILE A 67 2.83 -13.94 0.54
CA ILE A 67 3.83 -14.03 -0.53
C ILE A 67 3.27 -13.47 -1.84
N LYS A 68 2.03 -13.85 -2.18
CA LYS A 68 1.39 -13.36 -3.40
C LYS A 68 1.20 -11.84 -3.38
N GLU A 69 0.69 -11.32 -2.27
CA GLU A 69 0.45 -9.88 -2.14
C GLU A 69 1.76 -9.07 -2.19
N LEU A 70 2.81 -9.55 -1.54
CA LEU A 70 4.12 -8.89 -1.59
C LEU A 70 4.69 -8.89 -3.01
N LYS A 71 4.56 -9.99 -3.74
CA LYS A 71 5.01 -10.06 -5.14
C LYS A 71 4.24 -9.07 -6.02
N ASP A 72 2.93 -9.01 -5.87
CA ASP A 72 2.10 -8.08 -6.63
C ASP A 72 2.50 -6.63 -6.36
N LEU A 73 2.71 -6.28 -5.09
CA LEU A 73 3.12 -4.93 -4.71
C LEU A 73 4.52 -4.58 -5.25
N GLU A 74 5.43 -5.54 -5.23
CA GLU A 74 6.77 -5.35 -5.80
C GLU A 74 6.72 -5.16 -7.31
N GLN A 75 5.94 -5.98 -8.00
CA GLN A 75 5.77 -5.88 -9.47
C GLN A 75 5.17 -4.53 -9.88
N ASN A 76 4.28 -3.98 -9.07
CA ASN A 76 3.70 -2.66 -9.30
C ASN A 76 4.58 -1.53 -8.76
N GLN A 77 5.82 -1.82 -8.36
CA GLN A 77 6.82 -0.86 -7.95
C GLN A 77 6.46 -0.07 -6.68
N LEU A 78 5.55 -0.61 -5.85
CA LEU A 78 5.11 0.06 -4.62
C LEU A 78 5.98 -0.29 -3.43
N ILE A 79 6.64 -1.44 -3.46
CA ILE A 79 7.55 -1.86 -2.40
C ILE A 79 8.88 -2.32 -2.99
N CYS A 80 9.91 -2.24 -2.17
CA CYS A 80 11.23 -2.77 -2.47
C CYS A 80 11.47 -4.04 -1.66
N ARG A 81 12.13 -4.99 -2.30
CA ARG A 81 12.61 -6.21 -1.66
C ARG A 81 14.13 -6.19 -1.70
N LYS A 82 14.77 -6.21 -0.53
CA LYS A 82 16.23 -6.19 -0.42
C LYS A 82 16.73 -7.42 0.28
N GLN A 83 17.80 -7.99 -0.23
CA GLN A 83 18.47 -9.13 0.37
C GLN A 83 19.85 -8.67 0.82
N ASN A 84 20.24 -9.00 2.06
CA ASN A 84 21.57 -8.67 2.55
C ASN A 84 22.60 -9.72 2.08
N ASN A 85 23.89 -9.48 2.35
CA ASN A 85 25.00 -10.33 1.91
C ASN A 85 25.51 -11.27 3.02
N ASP A 86 24.69 -11.52 4.04
CA ASP A 86 25.07 -12.43 5.13
C ASP A 86 25.15 -13.88 4.65
N LYS A 87 25.83 -14.74 5.44
CA LYS A 87 25.93 -16.18 5.12
C LYS A 87 24.55 -16.82 4.94
N VAL A 88 23.58 -16.42 5.79
CA VAL A 88 22.17 -16.75 5.61
C VAL A 88 21.49 -15.46 5.17
N PRO A 89 21.23 -15.30 3.87
CA PRO A 89 20.66 -14.05 3.38
C PRO A 89 19.29 -13.80 3.99
N LYS A 90 19.10 -12.56 4.47
CA LYS A 90 17.81 -12.11 4.98
C LYS A 90 17.18 -11.17 3.96
N VAL A 91 15.86 -11.25 3.83
CA VAL A 91 15.08 -10.44 2.89
C VAL A 91 14.25 -9.46 3.68
N PHE A 92 14.33 -8.21 3.29
CA PHE A 92 13.59 -7.12 3.93
C PHE A 92 12.70 -6.42 2.92
N TYR A 93 11.55 -5.94 3.38
CA TYR A 93 10.57 -5.22 2.59
C TYR A 93 10.40 -3.80 3.11
N SER A 94 10.24 -2.86 2.22
CA SER A 94 9.98 -1.46 2.55
C SER A 94 9.21 -0.78 1.42
N LEU A 95 8.61 0.38 1.72
CA LEU A 95 8.00 1.16 0.66
C LEU A 95 9.08 1.68 -0.29
N SER A 96 8.80 1.63 -1.59
CA SER A 96 9.61 2.32 -2.59
C SER A 96 9.36 3.82 -2.53
N GLY A 97 10.18 4.61 -3.24
CA GLY A 97 9.90 6.04 -3.41
C GLY A 97 8.51 6.27 -3.99
N TYR A 98 8.14 5.51 -5.02
CA TYR A 98 6.80 5.57 -5.61
C TYR A 98 5.73 5.11 -4.62
N GLY A 99 5.99 4.03 -3.86
CA GLY A 99 5.05 3.52 -2.86
C GLY A 99 4.71 4.54 -1.78
N LYS A 100 5.63 5.45 -1.46
CA LYS A 100 5.36 6.51 -0.49
C LYS A 100 4.25 7.47 -0.95
N THR A 101 3.99 7.55 -2.25
CA THR A 101 2.89 8.37 -2.77
C THR A 101 1.52 7.85 -2.35
N VAL A 102 1.43 6.58 -1.91
CA VAL A 102 0.17 5.97 -1.44
C VAL A 102 -0.09 6.30 0.03
N ILE A 103 0.90 6.80 0.77
CA ILE A 103 0.75 7.09 2.20
C ILE A 103 -0.45 8.01 2.49
N PRO A 104 -0.63 9.16 1.80
CA PRO A 104 -1.79 10.01 2.07
C PRO A 104 -3.12 9.30 1.84
N LEU A 105 -3.19 8.40 0.86
CA LEU A 105 -4.40 7.60 0.62
C LEU A 105 -4.67 6.68 1.81
N THR A 106 -3.65 5.98 2.30
CA THR A 106 -3.82 5.09 3.46
C THR A 106 -4.22 5.87 4.71
N GLU A 107 -3.70 7.07 4.90
CA GLU A 107 -4.08 7.94 6.01
C GLU A 107 -5.56 8.32 5.94
N ALA A 108 -6.05 8.68 4.76
CA ALA A 108 -7.44 9.03 4.55
C ALA A 108 -8.37 7.84 4.84
N ILE A 109 -7.99 6.65 4.39
CA ILE A 109 -8.76 5.43 4.64
C ILE A 109 -8.81 5.12 6.14
N VAL A 110 -7.67 5.21 6.83
CA VAL A 110 -7.61 4.98 8.28
C VAL A 110 -8.52 5.97 9.01
N GLN A 111 -8.43 7.25 8.65
CA GLN A 111 -9.23 8.27 9.32
C GLN A 111 -10.73 8.05 9.11
N TRP A 112 -11.12 7.74 7.88
CA TRP A 112 -12.52 7.42 7.61
C TRP A 112 -12.99 6.22 8.43
N GLY A 113 -12.15 5.18 8.51
CA GLY A 113 -12.46 3.98 9.30
C GLY A 113 -12.62 4.26 10.78
N LEU A 114 -11.73 5.11 11.34
CA LEU A 114 -11.81 5.51 12.75
C LEU A 114 -13.10 6.29 13.03
N ASP A 115 -13.44 7.22 12.16
CA ASP A 115 -14.66 8.02 12.29
C ASP A 115 -15.91 7.14 12.18
N HIS A 116 -15.88 6.18 11.25
CA HIS A 116 -16.98 5.23 11.09
C HIS A 116 -17.17 4.37 12.33
N ARG A 117 -16.08 3.85 12.90
CA ARG A 117 -16.15 3.06 14.13
C ARG A 117 -16.76 3.87 15.27
N SER A 118 -16.39 5.14 15.41
CA SER A 118 -16.98 6.04 16.41
C SER A 118 -18.48 6.22 16.17
N LYS A 119 -18.89 6.36 14.91
CA LYS A 119 -20.29 6.54 14.55
C LYS A 119 -21.16 5.34 14.94
N ILE A 120 -20.68 4.13 14.66
CA ILE A 120 -21.48 2.91 14.89
C ILE A 120 -21.48 2.46 16.36
N THR A 121 -20.57 2.99 17.19
CA THR A 121 -20.47 2.64 18.59
C THR A 121 -21.09 3.69 19.54
N GLU A 122 -21.61 4.76 18.97
CA GLU A 122 -22.33 5.79 19.73
C GLU A 122 -23.63 5.28 20.34
#